data_73e4e64d2b01612c9121e7bcda2ba49b
#
_entry.id   73e4e64d2b01612c9121e7bcda2ba49b
#
_cell.length_a   1.000
_cell.length_b   1.000
_cell.length_c   1.000
_cell.angle_alpha   90.00
_cell.angle_beta   90.00
_cell.angle_gamma   90.00
#
_symmetry.space_group_name_H-M   'P 1'
#
loop_
_entity.id
_entity.type
_entity.pdbx_description
1 polymer ?
#
loop_
_entity_poly.entity_id
_entity_poly.type
_entity_poly.pdbx_seq_one_letter_code
_entity_poly.pdbx_strand_id
1 'polypeptide(L)'
;MVQQLGYVYNDNMTSNDNIVNIALDRPRYHHGDLRAAAVAAGLALLEERSVDDFALREVARRIGVSATALYRHFPDKQALLGAIAAAGLVTLGERQRQASEAAGDPLHAFVESGIAYVRFAIDHPSLFRLVFATASAEPILDSPRGTGGSAMDQLRDNIARFVADDSSNEAQKAAALGAWALVHGLAMLVLDGQTPDDPELIARVIRQMVPG
;
A
#
# COMPACT_ATOMS: atom_id res chain seq x y z
N MET A 1 5.11 -19.05 40.15
CA MET A 1 5.65 -19.95 39.11
C MET A 1 4.99 -19.54 37.82
N VAL A 2 5.60 -18.55 37.14
CA VAL A 2 5.09 -17.90 35.95
C VAL A 2 5.79 -18.56 34.76
N GLN A 3 5.04 -19.30 33.95
CA GLN A 3 5.56 -19.88 32.71
C GLN A 3 5.70 -18.76 31.66
N GLN A 4 6.96 -18.50 31.29
CA GLN A 4 7.32 -17.74 30.12
C GLN A 4 6.91 -18.51 28.86
N LEU A 5 5.90 -18.01 28.17
CA LEU A 5 5.68 -18.39 26.78
C LEU A 5 6.70 -17.65 25.92
N GLY A 6 7.78 -18.33 25.60
CA GLY A 6 8.76 -17.86 24.64
C GLY A 6 8.16 -17.86 23.23
N TYR A 7 7.96 -16.68 22.68
CA TYR A 7 7.74 -16.50 21.27
C TYR A 7 9.06 -16.78 20.55
N VAL A 8 9.11 -17.91 19.87
CA VAL A 8 10.18 -18.18 18.90
C VAL A 8 9.90 -17.31 17.68
N TYR A 9 10.60 -16.20 17.59
CA TYR A 9 10.69 -15.40 16.37
C TYR A 9 11.43 -16.27 15.35
N ASN A 10 10.71 -16.72 14.33
CA ASN A 10 11.31 -17.52 13.27
C ASN A 10 12.02 -16.55 12.32
N ASP A 11 13.32 -16.48 12.44
CA ASP A 11 14.28 -15.60 11.73
C ASP A 11 14.41 -15.94 10.22
N ASN A 12 13.39 -16.57 9.63
CA ASN A 12 13.37 -17.01 8.23
C ASN A 12 12.35 -16.27 7.34
N MET A 13 11.94 -15.06 7.68
CA MET A 13 11.32 -14.15 6.73
C MET A 13 12.38 -13.21 6.13
N THR A 14 13.43 -13.82 5.61
CA THR A 14 14.28 -13.13 4.64
C THR A 14 13.56 -13.14 3.30
N SER A 15 13.49 -11.96 2.74
CA SER A 15 13.19 -11.65 1.33
C SER A 15 11.72 -11.55 0.96
N ASN A 16 11.32 -10.38 0.73
CA ASN A 16 11.41 -9.64 -0.54
C ASN A 16 10.89 -10.40 -1.80
N ASP A 17 10.48 -11.69 -1.68
CA ASP A 17 10.27 -12.52 -2.87
C ASP A 17 8.87 -12.40 -3.51
N ASN A 18 7.85 -11.87 -2.82
CA ASN A 18 6.51 -11.86 -3.39
C ASN A 18 6.09 -10.56 -4.10
N ILE A 19 6.75 -9.43 -3.82
CA ILE A 19 6.50 -8.18 -4.58
C ILE A 19 7.43 -8.11 -5.78
N VAL A 20 8.62 -8.66 -5.63
CA VAL A 20 9.64 -8.77 -6.65
C VAL A 20 9.22 -9.72 -7.77
N ASN A 21 8.42 -10.75 -7.50
CA ASN A 21 7.95 -11.66 -8.54
C ASN A 21 6.93 -11.07 -9.53
N ILE A 22 6.31 -9.93 -9.20
CA ILE A 22 5.52 -9.20 -10.22
C ILE A 22 6.41 -8.23 -11.02
N ALA A 23 7.56 -7.80 -10.44
CA ALA A 23 8.43 -6.79 -11.05
C ALA A 23 9.79 -7.31 -11.52
N LEU A 24 10.29 -8.46 -11.03
CA LEU A 24 11.65 -8.94 -11.32
C LEU A 24 11.73 -10.22 -12.15
N ASP A 25 10.61 -10.88 -12.45
CA ASP A 25 10.63 -11.78 -13.58
C ASP A 25 10.84 -10.91 -14.83
N ARG A 26 12.04 -10.94 -15.42
CA ARG A 26 12.35 -10.18 -16.65
C ARG A 26 11.22 -10.52 -17.62
N PRO A 27 10.24 -9.65 -17.86
CA PRO A 27 9.18 -9.99 -18.78
C PRO A 27 9.86 -10.18 -20.13
N ARG A 28 9.82 -11.40 -20.64
CA ARG A 28 9.94 -11.59 -22.08
C ARG A 28 8.89 -10.68 -22.66
N TYR A 29 9.32 -9.61 -23.25
CA TYR A 29 8.53 -8.59 -23.89
C TYR A 29 7.50 -9.27 -24.82
N HIS A 30 6.31 -9.48 -24.32
CA HIS A 30 5.17 -9.81 -25.14
C HIS A 30 4.71 -8.50 -25.73
N HIS A 31 4.80 -8.34 -27.06
CA HIS A 31 4.44 -7.13 -27.83
C HIS A 31 2.98 -6.66 -27.63
N GLY A 32 2.23 -7.20 -26.66
CA GLY A 32 0.80 -6.96 -26.44
C GLY A 32 0.45 -6.01 -25.29
N ASP A 33 1.31 -5.77 -24.31
CA ASP A 33 0.94 -4.93 -23.15
C ASP A 33 2.05 -3.95 -22.74
N LEU A 34 2.33 -2.98 -23.63
CA LEU A 34 3.26 -1.90 -23.36
C LEU A 34 2.84 -1.07 -22.13
N ARG A 35 1.54 -0.97 -21.87
CA ARG A 35 1.02 -0.21 -20.72
C ARG A 35 1.42 -0.87 -19.41
N ALA A 36 1.21 -2.17 -19.25
CA ALA A 36 1.62 -2.91 -18.07
C ALA A 36 3.14 -2.93 -17.88
N ALA A 37 3.90 -3.14 -18.96
CA ALA A 37 5.36 -3.09 -18.91
C ALA A 37 5.88 -1.70 -18.46
N ALA A 38 5.25 -0.62 -18.91
CA ALA A 38 5.61 0.73 -18.51
C ALA A 38 5.31 0.99 -17.02
N VAL A 39 4.17 0.51 -16.51
CA VAL A 39 3.81 0.62 -15.09
C VAL A 39 4.81 -0.17 -14.23
N ALA A 40 5.11 -1.42 -14.61
CA ALA A 40 6.09 -2.25 -13.88
C ALA A 40 7.50 -1.61 -13.86
N ALA A 41 7.97 -1.09 -14.99
CA ALA A 41 9.26 -0.38 -15.06
C ALA A 41 9.23 0.93 -14.27
N GLY A 42 8.08 1.60 -14.21
CA GLY A 42 7.89 2.81 -13.41
C GLY A 42 7.91 2.54 -11.92
N LEU A 43 7.27 1.45 -11.46
CA LEU A 43 7.37 0.97 -10.07
C LEU A 43 8.83 0.71 -9.68
N ALA A 44 9.55 -0.07 -10.50
CA ALA A 44 10.96 -0.35 -10.26
C ALA A 44 11.83 0.93 -10.25
N LEU A 45 11.48 1.94 -11.05
CA LEU A 45 12.20 3.21 -11.05
C LEU A 45 11.98 4.00 -9.75
N LEU A 46 10.79 3.93 -9.16
CA LEU A 46 10.47 4.61 -7.89
C LEU A 46 11.15 3.96 -6.67
N GLU A 47 11.58 2.70 -6.75
CA GLU A 47 12.42 2.08 -5.72
C GLU A 47 13.84 2.68 -5.69
N GLU A 48 14.29 3.23 -6.82
CA GLU A 48 15.64 3.77 -6.98
C GLU A 48 15.69 5.30 -6.87
N ARG A 49 14.56 5.97 -7.09
CA ARG A 49 14.48 7.43 -7.25
C ARG A 49 13.23 8.03 -6.64
N SER A 50 13.31 9.34 -6.36
CA SER A 50 12.14 10.12 -5.96
C SER A 50 11.19 10.36 -7.15
N VAL A 51 9.95 10.78 -6.85
CA VAL A 51 8.95 11.18 -7.85
C VAL A 51 9.44 12.38 -8.69
N ASP A 52 10.21 13.28 -8.07
CA ASP A 52 10.73 14.47 -8.75
C ASP A 52 11.71 14.10 -9.87
N ASP A 53 12.57 13.10 -9.60
CA ASP A 53 13.58 12.58 -10.54
C ASP A 53 13.02 11.58 -11.55
N PHE A 54 11.71 11.30 -11.50
CA PHE A 54 11.05 10.35 -12.40
C PHE A 54 10.92 10.92 -13.82
N ALA A 55 11.35 10.15 -14.83
CA ALA A 55 11.29 10.56 -16.22
C ALA A 55 10.75 9.47 -17.16
N LEU A 56 9.75 9.81 -18.00
CA LEU A 56 9.19 8.88 -18.98
C LEU A 56 10.24 8.29 -19.92
N ARG A 57 11.24 9.08 -20.31
CA ARG A 57 12.31 8.61 -21.22
C ARG A 57 13.12 7.48 -20.61
N GLU A 58 13.33 7.51 -19.31
CA GLU A 58 14.02 6.43 -18.59
C GLU A 58 13.18 5.15 -18.55
N VAL A 59 11.87 5.28 -18.34
CA VAL A 59 10.93 4.14 -18.41
C VAL A 59 10.97 3.54 -19.81
N ALA A 60 10.86 4.34 -20.87
CA ALA A 60 10.93 3.89 -22.25
C ALA A 60 12.24 3.13 -22.54
N ARG A 61 13.37 3.67 -22.06
CA ARG A 61 14.70 3.04 -22.19
C ARG A 61 14.75 1.67 -21.50
N ARG A 62 14.20 1.55 -20.28
CA ARG A 62 14.17 0.30 -19.49
C ARG A 62 13.39 -0.81 -20.18
N ILE A 63 12.27 -0.47 -20.82
CA ILE A 63 11.43 -1.46 -21.52
C ILE A 63 11.81 -1.61 -23.01
N GLY A 64 12.85 -0.93 -23.48
CA GLY A 64 13.38 -1.10 -24.83
C GLY A 64 12.52 -0.51 -25.96
N VAL A 65 11.73 0.54 -25.66
CA VAL A 65 10.88 1.21 -26.65
C VAL A 65 11.28 2.68 -26.87
N SER A 66 10.81 3.27 -27.97
CA SER A 66 10.97 4.71 -28.18
C SER A 66 10.08 5.52 -27.21
N ALA A 67 10.52 6.70 -26.82
CA ALA A 67 9.69 7.62 -26.04
C ALA A 67 8.37 7.92 -26.74
N THR A 68 8.35 8.04 -28.07
CA THR A 68 7.16 8.25 -28.88
C THR A 68 6.15 7.10 -28.73
N ALA A 69 6.62 5.84 -28.65
CA ALA A 69 5.73 4.70 -28.42
C ALA A 69 5.08 4.77 -27.03
N LEU A 70 5.85 5.17 -26.01
CA LEU A 70 5.34 5.32 -24.65
C LEU A 70 4.31 6.47 -24.54
N TYR A 71 4.55 7.61 -25.23
CA TYR A 71 3.62 8.75 -25.25
C TYR A 71 2.25 8.43 -25.87
N ARG A 72 2.14 7.40 -26.70
CA ARG A 72 0.83 6.93 -27.21
C ARG A 72 -0.04 6.30 -26.13
N HIS A 73 0.57 5.75 -25.08
CA HIS A 73 -0.12 5.10 -23.95
C HIS A 73 -0.26 6.02 -22.74
N PHE A 74 0.69 6.92 -22.57
CA PHE A 74 0.73 7.90 -21.47
C PHE A 74 1.12 9.27 -22.05
N PRO A 75 0.15 10.16 -22.24
CA PRO A 75 0.37 11.44 -22.93
C PRO A 75 1.39 12.33 -22.20
N ASP A 76 1.53 12.13 -20.88
CA ASP A 76 2.47 12.89 -20.06
C ASP A 76 2.97 12.07 -18.86
N LYS A 77 3.87 12.66 -18.06
CA LYS A 77 4.41 12.08 -16.83
C LYS A 77 3.31 11.78 -15.82
N GLN A 78 2.32 12.64 -15.70
CA GLN A 78 1.25 12.51 -14.70
C GLN A 78 0.35 11.32 -15.01
N ALA A 79 0.03 11.08 -16.28
CA ALA A 79 -0.75 9.91 -16.69
C ALA A 79 -0.08 8.58 -16.33
N LEU A 80 1.26 8.48 -16.48
CA LEU A 80 2.00 7.30 -16.06
C LEU A 80 2.08 7.21 -14.53
N LEU A 81 2.39 8.31 -13.84
CA LEU A 81 2.43 8.35 -12.37
C LEU A 81 1.07 7.98 -11.76
N GLY A 82 -0.04 8.44 -12.34
CA GLY A 82 -1.39 8.04 -11.91
C GLY A 82 -1.64 6.54 -12.07
N ALA A 83 -1.18 5.93 -13.17
CA ALA A 83 -1.29 4.48 -13.37
C ALA A 83 -0.41 3.68 -12.38
N ILE A 84 0.77 4.19 -12.06
CA ILE A 84 1.67 3.62 -11.04
C ILE A 84 1.05 3.73 -9.66
N ALA A 85 0.47 4.89 -9.32
CA ALA A 85 -0.23 5.08 -8.04
C ALA A 85 -1.42 4.12 -7.88
N ALA A 86 -2.21 3.94 -8.94
CA ALA A 86 -3.31 2.97 -8.95
C ALA A 86 -2.81 1.53 -8.70
N ALA A 87 -1.72 1.12 -9.35
CA ALA A 87 -1.08 -0.18 -9.11
C ALA A 87 -0.56 -0.29 -7.66
N GLY A 88 0.00 0.78 -7.10
CA GLY A 88 0.43 0.86 -5.71
C GLY A 88 -0.71 0.64 -4.72
N LEU A 89 -1.89 1.24 -4.97
CA LEU A 89 -3.09 1.03 -4.14
C LEU A 89 -3.57 -0.43 -4.19
N VAL A 90 -3.51 -1.07 -5.34
CA VAL A 90 -3.85 -2.51 -5.48
C VAL A 90 -2.86 -3.35 -4.65
N THR A 91 -1.56 -3.07 -4.74
CA THR A 91 -0.54 -3.79 -3.98
C THR A 91 -0.71 -3.59 -2.48
N LEU A 92 -0.98 -2.36 -2.03
CA LEU A 92 -1.26 -2.06 -0.62
C LEU A 92 -2.46 -2.86 -0.11
N GLY A 93 -3.59 -2.84 -0.84
CA GLY A 93 -4.78 -3.57 -0.45
C GLY A 93 -4.58 -5.08 -0.41
N GLU A 94 -3.81 -5.64 -1.34
CA GLU A 94 -3.48 -7.06 -1.35
C GLU A 94 -2.61 -7.46 -0.15
N ARG A 95 -1.61 -6.65 0.22
CA ARG A 95 -0.82 -6.87 1.45
C ARG A 95 -1.68 -6.84 2.71
N GLN A 96 -2.59 -5.86 2.81
CA GLN A 96 -3.51 -5.75 3.92
C GLN A 96 -4.47 -6.95 4.00
N ARG A 97 -4.98 -7.42 2.84
CA ARG A 97 -5.83 -8.60 2.76
C ARG A 97 -5.10 -9.85 3.24
N GLN A 98 -3.87 -10.09 2.74
CA GLN A 98 -3.04 -11.23 3.14
C GLN A 98 -2.74 -11.22 4.64
N ALA A 99 -2.40 -10.07 5.19
CA ALA A 99 -2.17 -9.92 6.63
C ALA A 99 -3.42 -10.20 7.45
N SER A 100 -4.59 -9.72 6.99
CA SER A 100 -5.88 -9.99 7.64
C SER A 100 -6.27 -11.47 7.60
N GLU A 101 -6.06 -12.13 6.46
CA GLU A 101 -6.41 -13.55 6.28
C GLU A 101 -5.52 -14.49 7.08
N ALA A 102 -4.26 -14.12 7.32
CA ALA A 102 -3.33 -14.88 8.13
C ALA A 102 -3.66 -14.80 9.64
N ALA A 103 -4.47 -13.83 10.07
CA ALA A 103 -4.83 -13.63 11.46
C ALA A 103 -5.97 -14.57 11.89
N GLY A 104 -5.93 -15.03 13.13
CA GLY A 104 -6.87 -16.05 13.66
C GLY A 104 -8.26 -15.54 14.04
N ASP A 105 -8.42 -14.22 14.19
CA ASP A 105 -9.69 -13.59 14.59
C ASP A 105 -9.80 -12.16 14.03
N PRO A 106 -11.00 -11.57 14.01
CA PRO A 106 -11.24 -10.26 13.40
C PRO A 106 -10.41 -9.13 14.00
N LEU A 107 -10.12 -9.17 15.30
CA LEU A 107 -9.36 -8.13 15.99
C LEU A 107 -7.89 -8.13 15.54
N HIS A 108 -7.27 -9.31 15.56
CA HIS A 108 -5.93 -9.48 15.03
C HIS A 108 -5.87 -9.14 13.54
N ALA A 109 -6.88 -9.55 12.76
CA ALA A 109 -6.96 -9.19 11.33
C ALA A 109 -6.93 -7.68 11.09
N PHE A 110 -7.65 -6.91 11.91
CA PHE A 110 -7.64 -5.45 11.82
C PHE A 110 -6.25 -4.86 12.16
N VAL A 111 -5.63 -5.33 13.25
CA VAL A 111 -4.31 -4.89 13.69
C VAL A 111 -3.25 -5.22 12.63
N GLU A 112 -3.23 -6.45 12.14
CA GLU A 112 -2.25 -6.89 11.13
C GLU A 112 -2.41 -6.15 9.80
N SER A 113 -3.65 -5.84 9.40
CA SER A 113 -3.92 -4.97 8.25
C SER A 113 -3.33 -3.58 8.43
N GLY A 114 -3.45 -3.00 9.63
CA GLY A 114 -2.85 -1.69 9.96
C GLY A 114 -1.32 -1.73 9.95
N ILE A 115 -0.73 -2.79 10.50
CA ILE A 115 0.72 -3.01 10.46
C ILE A 115 1.21 -3.13 9.01
N ALA A 116 0.51 -3.91 8.18
CA ALA A 116 0.83 -4.06 6.76
C ALA A 116 0.78 -2.72 5.99
N TYR A 117 -0.16 -1.83 6.36
CA TYR A 117 -0.23 -0.48 5.80
C TYR A 117 1.04 0.33 6.10
N VAL A 118 1.46 0.38 7.38
CA VAL A 118 2.66 1.14 7.78
C VAL A 118 3.92 0.53 7.16
N ARG A 119 4.01 -0.80 7.13
CA ARG A 119 5.13 -1.50 6.49
C ARG A 119 5.22 -1.21 5.00
N PHE A 120 4.10 -1.18 4.29
CA PHE A 120 4.09 -0.80 2.87
C PHE A 120 4.68 0.60 2.65
N ALA A 121 4.36 1.56 3.51
CA ALA A 121 4.91 2.91 3.43
C ALA A 121 6.42 2.93 3.63
N ILE A 122 6.93 2.18 4.61
CA ILE A 122 8.35 2.08 4.94
C ILE A 122 9.13 1.38 3.82
N ASP A 123 8.59 0.27 3.31
CA ASP A 123 9.21 -0.51 2.25
C ASP A 123 9.24 0.25 0.90
N HIS A 124 8.23 1.10 0.63
CA HIS A 124 8.04 1.78 -0.66
C HIS A 124 7.77 3.29 -0.49
N PRO A 125 8.68 4.08 0.09
CA PRO A 125 8.42 5.46 0.49
C PRO A 125 8.04 6.38 -0.67
N SER A 126 8.71 6.27 -1.82
CA SER A 126 8.41 7.07 -3.02
C SER A 126 7.03 6.73 -3.60
N LEU A 127 6.70 5.43 -3.66
CA LEU A 127 5.40 4.96 -4.14
C LEU A 127 4.27 5.38 -3.18
N PHE A 128 4.48 5.25 -1.87
CA PHE A 128 3.51 5.66 -0.87
C PHE A 128 3.20 7.15 -0.98
N ARG A 129 4.22 8.00 -1.04
CA ARG A 129 4.04 9.45 -1.24
C ARG A 129 3.31 9.75 -2.56
N LEU A 130 3.64 9.05 -3.65
CA LEU A 130 2.98 9.21 -4.94
C LEU A 130 1.50 8.87 -4.87
N VAL A 131 1.14 7.74 -4.26
CA VAL A 131 -0.26 7.27 -4.11
C VAL A 131 -1.13 8.37 -3.49
N PHE A 132 -0.66 8.99 -2.42
CA PHE A 132 -1.46 10.00 -1.69
C PHE A 132 -1.31 11.42 -2.23
N ALA A 133 -0.26 11.72 -3.00
CA ALA A 133 -0.13 12.99 -3.72
C ALA A 133 -1.01 13.05 -4.98
N THR A 134 -1.33 11.89 -5.59
CA THR A 134 -2.15 11.80 -6.80
C THR A 134 -3.62 11.45 -6.51
N ALA A 135 -4.00 11.32 -5.23
CA ALA A 135 -5.38 11.09 -4.84
C ALA A 135 -6.31 12.12 -5.50
N SER A 136 -7.41 11.65 -6.09
CA SER A 136 -8.39 12.48 -6.77
C SER A 136 -9.01 13.50 -5.82
N ALA A 137 -9.59 14.57 -6.37
CA ALA A 137 -10.26 15.62 -5.59
C ALA A 137 -11.48 15.10 -4.79
N GLU A 138 -11.97 13.90 -5.07
CA GLU A 138 -13.06 13.28 -4.31
C GLU A 138 -12.51 12.60 -3.05
N PRO A 139 -13.18 12.79 -1.89
CA PRO A 139 -12.81 12.11 -0.67
C PRO A 139 -12.78 10.59 -0.87
N ILE A 140 -11.64 9.97 -0.60
CA ILE A 140 -11.42 8.53 -0.85
C ILE A 140 -12.42 7.65 -0.07
N LEU A 141 -12.90 8.12 1.09
CA LEU A 141 -13.93 7.44 1.89
C LEU A 141 -15.32 7.49 1.29
N ASP A 142 -15.59 8.42 0.39
CA ASP A 142 -16.88 8.56 -0.30
C ASP A 142 -16.89 7.88 -1.67
N SER A 143 -15.74 7.42 -2.14
CA SER A 143 -15.63 6.68 -3.40
C SER A 143 -16.47 5.41 -3.37
N PRO A 144 -17.20 5.07 -4.44
CA PRO A 144 -17.92 3.80 -4.54
C PRO A 144 -16.96 2.60 -4.33
N ARG A 145 -17.48 1.49 -3.77
CA ARG A 145 -16.70 0.26 -3.62
C ARG A 145 -16.14 -0.17 -4.98
N GLY A 146 -14.90 -0.63 -4.97
CA GLY A 146 -14.17 -1.02 -6.18
C GLY A 146 -13.55 0.13 -6.97
N THR A 147 -13.83 1.39 -6.63
CA THR A 147 -13.25 2.56 -7.31
C THR A 147 -12.18 3.28 -6.49
N GLY A 148 -12.27 3.20 -5.15
CA GLY A 148 -11.31 3.79 -4.22
C GLY A 148 -10.03 3.00 -4.03
N GLY A 149 -9.87 1.88 -4.76
CA GLY A 149 -8.76 0.95 -4.60
C GLY A 149 -9.02 -0.10 -3.53
N SER A 150 -8.38 -1.26 -3.66
CA SER A 150 -8.57 -2.42 -2.76
C SER A 150 -8.23 -2.12 -1.30
N ALA A 151 -7.29 -1.21 -1.03
CA ALA A 151 -6.91 -0.82 0.32
C ALA A 151 -8.05 -0.15 1.09
N MET A 152 -8.83 0.73 0.43
CA MET A 152 -9.97 1.38 1.07
C MET A 152 -11.15 0.42 1.26
N ASP A 153 -11.39 -0.46 0.31
CA ASP A 153 -12.41 -1.49 0.46
C ASP A 153 -12.06 -2.45 1.61
N GLN A 154 -10.79 -2.84 1.74
CA GLN A 154 -10.31 -3.63 2.87
C GLN A 154 -10.49 -2.93 4.22
N LEU A 155 -10.23 -1.61 4.29
CA LEU A 155 -10.48 -0.83 5.51
C LEU A 155 -11.97 -0.83 5.87
N ARG A 156 -12.86 -0.59 4.90
CA ARG A 156 -14.31 -0.60 5.12
C ARG A 156 -14.82 -1.97 5.59
N ASP A 157 -14.31 -3.03 5.00
CA ASP A 157 -14.68 -4.40 5.37
C ASP A 157 -14.19 -4.74 6.79
N ASN A 158 -12.99 -4.32 7.15
CA ASN A 158 -12.47 -4.49 8.50
C ASN A 158 -13.31 -3.71 9.52
N ILE A 159 -13.65 -2.44 9.25
CA ILE A 159 -14.47 -1.61 10.15
C ILE A 159 -15.86 -2.19 10.30
N ALA A 160 -16.51 -2.67 9.23
CA ALA A 160 -17.84 -3.27 9.29
C ALA A 160 -17.94 -4.50 10.20
N ARG A 161 -16.82 -5.13 10.54
CA ARG A 161 -16.77 -6.26 11.49
C ARG A 161 -16.78 -5.83 12.96
N PHE A 162 -16.46 -4.57 13.25
CA PHE A 162 -16.33 -4.05 14.62
C PHE A 162 -17.39 -3.03 14.98
N VAL A 163 -17.98 -2.38 14.01
CA VAL A 163 -19.07 -1.42 14.23
C VAL A 163 -20.38 -2.18 14.20
N ALA A 164 -21.24 -1.98 15.20
CA ALA A 164 -22.50 -2.68 15.29
C ALA A 164 -23.36 -2.51 14.03
N ASP A 165 -24.11 -3.54 13.64
CA ASP A 165 -24.94 -3.55 12.43
C ASP A 165 -25.98 -2.42 12.38
N ASP A 166 -26.39 -1.90 13.54
CA ASP A 166 -27.31 -0.77 13.70
C ASP A 166 -26.63 0.60 13.68
N SER A 167 -25.30 0.64 13.55
CA SER A 167 -24.56 1.90 13.51
C SER A 167 -24.89 2.70 12.27
N SER A 168 -25.04 4.02 12.45
CA SER A 168 -25.26 4.90 11.31
C SER A 168 -24.05 4.89 10.35
N ASN A 169 -24.32 5.14 9.07
CA ASN A 169 -23.27 5.28 8.05
C ASN A 169 -22.19 6.31 8.47
N GLU A 170 -22.61 7.38 9.17
CA GLU A 170 -21.69 8.41 9.68
C GLU A 170 -20.76 7.86 10.78
N ALA A 171 -21.25 7.00 11.68
CA ALA A 171 -20.43 6.35 12.70
C ALA A 171 -19.39 5.41 12.05
N GLN A 172 -19.78 4.65 11.03
CA GLN A 172 -18.88 3.78 10.29
C GLN A 172 -17.81 4.59 9.53
N LYS A 173 -18.20 5.69 8.89
CA LYS A 173 -17.25 6.61 8.23
C LYS A 173 -16.27 7.23 9.22
N ALA A 174 -16.74 7.69 10.39
CA ALA A 174 -15.89 8.26 11.41
C ALA A 174 -14.87 7.23 11.94
N ALA A 175 -15.29 6.00 12.19
CA ALA A 175 -14.43 4.91 12.62
C ALA A 175 -13.37 4.57 11.54
N ALA A 176 -13.77 4.49 10.26
CA ALA A 176 -12.85 4.25 9.14
C ALA A 176 -11.84 5.39 9.00
N LEU A 177 -12.29 6.65 9.11
CA LEU A 177 -11.41 7.81 9.06
C LEU A 177 -10.41 7.81 10.23
N GLY A 178 -10.86 7.50 11.45
CA GLY A 178 -10.00 7.43 12.63
C GLY A 178 -8.92 6.36 12.49
N ALA A 179 -9.30 5.16 12.05
CA ALA A 179 -8.38 4.06 11.80
C ALA A 179 -7.36 4.43 10.71
N TRP A 180 -7.82 5.00 9.60
CA TRP A 180 -6.92 5.43 8.54
C TRP A 180 -5.99 6.56 8.97
N ALA A 181 -6.51 7.58 9.65
CA ALA A 181 -5.71 8.70 10.14
C ALA A 181 -4.57 8.26 11.05
N LEU A 182 -4.79 7.23 11.90
CA LEU A 182 -3.73 6.71 12.75
C LEU A 182 -2.63 6.05 11.93
N VAL A 183 -2.96 5.04 11.12
CA VAL A 183 -1.94 4.28 10.38
C VAL A 183 -1.23 5.16 9.36
N HIS A 184 -1.95 6.10 8.73
CA HIS A 184 -1.36 7.07 7.81
C HIS A 184 -0.44 8.06 8.53
N GLY A 185 -0.89 8.63 9.64
CA GLY A 185 -0.09 9.52 10.47
C GLY A 185 1.16 8.83 11.00
N LEU A 186 1.04 7.59 11.49
CA LEU A 186 2.18 6.80 11.95
C LEU A 186 3.18 6.52 10.82
N ALA A 187 2.70 6.12 9.64
CA ALA A 187 3.53 5.93 8.46
C ALA A 187 4.30 7.21 8.09
N MET A 188 3.62 8.36 8.06
CA MET A 188 4.26 9.64 7.77
C MET A 188 5.29 10.03 8.83
N LEU A 189 5.01 9.83 10.12
CA LEU A 189 5.96 10.09 11.19
C LEU A 189 7.25 9.26 11.05
N VAL A 190 7.13 7.99 10.63
CA VAL A 190 8.30 7.14 10.35
C VAL A 190 9.05 7.64 9.13
N LEU A 191 8.36 7.90 8.02
CA LEU A 191 8.96 8.36 6.78
C LEU A 191 9.66 9.72 6.89
N ASP A 192 9.18 10.57 7.80
CA ASP A 192 9.75 11.90 8.06
C ASP A 192 10.79 11.87 9.19
N GLY A 193 11.16 10.68 9.70
CA GLY A 193 12.17 10.49 10.74
C GLY A 193 11.77 11.04 12.12
N GLN A 194 10.47 11.28 12.34
CA GLN A 194 9.94 11.78 13.62
C GLN A 194 9.77 10.67 14.66
N THR A 195 9.71 9.41 14.21
CA THR A 195 9.70 8.21 15.06
C THR A 195 10.55 7.12 14.40
N PRO A 196 11.18 6.23 15.19
CA PRO A 196 11.99 5.15 14.60
C PRO A 196 11.12 4.14 13.85
N ASP A 197 11.72 3.46 12.85
CA ASP A 197 11.17 2.22 12.30
C ASP A 197 11.37 1.09 13.31
N ASP A 198 10.45 1.02 14.27
CA ASP A 198 10.42 -0.01 15.31
C ASP A 198 9.13 -0.83 15.17
N PRO A 199 9.24 -2.11 14.73
CA PRO A 199 8.09 -2.99 14.56
C PRO A 199 7.23 -3.16 15.81
N GLU A 200 7.86 -3.23 16.99
CA GLU A 200 7.15 -3.42 18.26
C GLU A 200 6.38 -2.14 18.64
N LEU A 201 6.99 -0.98 18.45
CA LEU A 201 6.34 0.31 18.69
C LEU A 201 5.15 0.49 17.76
N ILE A 202 5.33 0.24 16.45
CA ILE A 202 4.28 0.33 15.43
C ILE A 202 3.10 -0.57 15.82
N ALA A 203 3.35 -1.85 16.12
CA ALA A 203 2.32 -2.79 16.50
C ALA A 203 1.61 -2.38 17.79
N ARG A 204 2.34 -1.86 18.78
CA ARG A 204 1.79 -1.39 20.06
C ARG A 204 0.86 -0.21 19.86
N VAL A 205 1.25 0.78 19.06
CA VAL A 205 0.42 1.95 18.77
C VAL A 205 -0.87 1.54 18.08
N ILE A 206 -0.80 0.65 17.08
CA ILE A 206 -1.99 0.20 16.35
C ILE A 206 -2.93 -0.60 17.26
N ARG A 207 -2.40 -1.47 18.12
CA ARG A 207 -3.22 -2.24 19.07
C ARG A 207 -3.99 -1.38 20.07
N GLN A 208 -3.47 -0.20 20.45
CA GLN A 208 -4.16 0.72 21.36
C GLN A 208 -5.46 1.31 20.79
N MET A 209 -5.67 1.25 19.47
CA MET A 209 -6.94 1.68 18.87
C MET A 209 -8.11 0.73 19.11
N VAL A 210 -7.80 -0.47 19.51
CA VAL A 210 -8.82 -1.50 19.67
C VAL A 210 -9.30 -1.48 21.11
N PRO A 211 -10.61 -1.23 21.37
CA PRO A 211 -11.16 -1.34 22.71
C PRO A 211 -10.92 -2.75 23.24
N GLY A 212 -10.36 -2.86 24.46
CA GLY A 212 -10.21 -4.11 25.18
C GLY A 212 -11.56 -4.66 25.65
#